data_1f1f8dd2b65719b808e188efdaef34f9
#
_entry.id   1f1f8dd2b65719b808e188efdaef34f9
#
_cell.length_a   1.000
_cell.length_b   1.000
_cell.length_c   1.000
_cell.angle_alpha   90.00
_cell.angle_beta   90.00
_cell.angle_gamma   90.00
#
_symmetry.space_group_name_H-M   'P 1'
#
loop_
_entity.id
_entity.type
_entity.pdbx_description
1 polymer ?
#
loop_
_entity_poly.entity_id
_entity_poly.type
_entity_poly.pdbx_seq_one_letter_code
_entity_poly.pdbx_strand_id
1 'polypeptide(L)'
;KMPCYSWDLQALDDCIGSKDTEGNLVPACKICYATEGFYVMPNAIKLRAYNKEDWKRPEFVDEFVYLLRDQVFFRWFSSGDIKWWKLAQKILEVMERTPHCKHWLPTRMLKPRFKKHVEIINKMAELPNVSVRFSSDSIDGTYTKEHGSTIIPYDDNRPGVKICRA
;
A
#
# COMPACT_ATOMS: atom_id res chain seq x y z
N LYS A 1 5.37 -15.39 4.62
CA LYS A 1 5.31 -14.40 5.71
C LYS A 1 6.32 -13.32 5.40
N MET A 2 5.89 -12.05 5.40
CA MET A 2 6.83 -10.96 5.15
C MET A 2 7.81 -10.81 6.32
N PRO A 3 9.09 -10.57 6.02
CA PRO A 3 10.12 -10.50 7.05
C PRO A 3 10.24 -9.11 7.72
N CYS A 4 9.23 -8.25 7.60
CA CYS A 4 9.26 -6.88 8.12
C CYS A 4 7.92 -6.47 8.75
N TYR A 5 7.97 -5.41 9.55
CA TYR A 5 6.77 -4.77 10.08
C TYR A 5 5.97 -4.07 9.00
N SER A 6 4.66 -3.91 9.25
CA SER A 6 3.78 -3.13 8.40
C SER A 6 2.91 -2.16 9.20
N TRP A 7 2.51 -1.07 8.56
CA TRP A 7 1.47 -0.17 9.04
C TRP A 7 0.28 -0.25 8.11
N ASP A 8 -0.91 -0.45 8.66
CA ASP A 8 -2.08 -0.89 7.90
C ASP A 8 -3.31 -0.05 8.20
N LEU A 9 -4.19 0.06 7.21
CA LEU A 9 -5.55 0.59 7.32
C LEU A 9 -6.58 -0.50 6.98
N GLN A 10 -7.86 -0.21 7.17
CA GLN A 10 -8.92 -1.18 6.91
C GLN A 10 -9.08 -1.43 5.40
N ALA A 11 -9.04 -2.71 5.02
CA ALA A 11 -9.29 -3.12 3.64
C ALA A 11 -10.67 -2.66 3.16
N LEU A 12 -10.76 -2.30 1.90
CA LEU A 12 -11.94 -1.77 1.19
C LEU A 12 -12.43 -0.41 1.70
N ASP A 13 -12.64 -0.25 3.00
CA ASP A 13 -13.13 1.01 3.61
C ASP A 13 -12.13 2.16 3.46
N ASP A 14 -10.85 1.84 3.58
CA ASP A 14 -9.77 2.80 3.47
C ASP A 14 -8.95 2.61 2.18
N CYS A 15 -9.47 1.86 1.21
CA CYS A 15 -8.91 1.67 -0.13
C CYS A 15 -9.73 2.43 -1.17
N ILE A 16 -9.65 3.76 -1.23
CA ILE A 16 -10.42 4.54 -2.24
C ILE A 16 -10.04 4.19 -3.68
N GLY A 17 -8.83 3.68 -3.91
CA GLY A 17 -8.38 3.15 -5.19
C GLY A 17 -9.03 1.82 -5.60
N SER A 18 -9.70 1.11 -4.67
CA SER A 18 -10.37 -0.17 -4.92
C SER A 18 -11.65 -0.07 -5.74
N LYS A 19 -12.15 1.14 -5.97
CA LYS A 19 -13.40 1.38 -6.68
C LYS A 19 -13.15 2.00 -8.05
N ASP A 20 -14.06 1.77 -8.99
CA ASP A 20 -14.13 2.45 -10.28
C ASP A 20 -14.80 3.84 -10.15
N THR A 21 -15.13 4.45 -11.27
CA THR A 21 -15.82 5.74 -11.33
C THR A 21 -17.29 5.68 -10.94
N GLU A 22 -17.88 4.51 -10.99
CA GLU A 22 -19.28 4.25 -10.62
C GLU A 22 -19.42 3.84 -9.15
N GLY A 23 -18.28 3.64 -8.45
CA GLY A 23 -18.25 3.23 -7.04
C GLY A 23 -18.23 1.72 -6.82
N ASN A 24 -18.18 0.91 -7.88
CA ASN A 24 -18.08 -0.55 -7.80
C ASN A 24 -16.64 -0.98 -7.50
N LEU A 25 -16.49 -2.09 -6.80
CA LEU A 25 -15.17 -2.70 -6.60
C LEU A 25 -14.58 -3.17 -7.93
N VAL A 26 -13.32 -2.81 -8.18
CA VAL A 26 -12.55 -3.34 -9.30
C VAL A 26 -12.34 -4.85 -9.15
N PRO A 27 -12.18 -5.62 -10.26
CA PRO A 27 -12.08 -7.08 -10.22
C PRO A 27 -11.10 -7.61 -9.18
N ALA A 28 -9.90 -7.07 -9.10
CA ALA A 28 -8.88 -7.48 -8.13
C ALA A 28 -9.27 -7.24 -6.66
N CYS A 29 -10.18 -6.31 -6.38
CA CYS A 29 -10.64 -6.00 -5.03
C CYS A 29 -11.88 -6.79 -4.62
N LYS A 30 -12.58 -7.41 -5.57
CA LYS A 30 -13.70 -8.35 -5.26
C LYS A 30 -13.22 -9.63 -4.58
N ILE A 31 -11.95 -10.01 -4.79
CA ILE A 31 -11.29 -11.19 -4.21
C ILE A 31 -10.15 -10.77 -3.25
N CYS A 32 -10.35 -9.69 -2.51
CA CYS A 32 -9.31 -9.13 -1.66
C CYS A 32 -9.00 -10.04 -0.47
N TYR A 33 -7.78 -10.57 -0.41
CA TYR A 33 -7.30 -11.43 0.69
C TYR A 33 -7.38 -10.78 2.08
N ALA A 34 -7.35 -9.45 2.13
CA ALA A 34 -7.39 -8.72 3.40
C ALA A 34 -8.80 -8.56 3.99
N THR A 35 -9.81 -9.21 3.39
CA THR A 35 -11.17 -9.34 3.92
C THR A 35 -11.40 -10.65 4.66
N GLU A 36 -10.37 -11.49 4.81
CA GLU A 36 -10.46 -12.83 5.38
C GLU A 36 -9.32 -13.13 6.37
N GLY A 37 -9.41 -14.29 7.03
CA GLY A 37 -8.37 -14.84 7.86
C GLY A 37 -7.90 -13.91 8.99
N PHE A 38 -6.60 -13.77 9.15
CA PHE A 38 -6.01 -12.92 10.21
C PHE A 38 -6.36 -11.44 10.11
N TYR A 39 -6.73 -10.96 8.93
CA TYR A 39 -7.09 -9.56 8.71
C TYR A 39 -8.43 -9.17 9.35
N VAL A 40 -9.33 -10.13 9.61
CA VAL A 40 -10.63 -9.89 10.24
C VAL A 40 -10.64 -10.21 11.74
N MET A 41 -9.50 -10.57 12.31
CA MET A 41 -9.40 -10.77 13.76
C MET A 41 -9.65 -9.47 14.52
N PRO A 42 -10.34 -9.52 15.69
CA PRO A 42 -10.70 -8.32 16.46
C PRO A 42 -9.51 -7.40 16.78
N ASN A 43 -8.35 -7.97 17.15
CA ASN A 43 -7.15 -7.19 17.45
C ASN A 43 -6.58 -6.49 16.21
N ALA A 44 -6.62 -7.13 15.05
CA ALA A 44 -6.18 -6.54 13.80
C ALA A 44 -7.10 -5.39 13.36
N ILE A 45 -8.41 -5.54 13.55
CA ILE A 45 -9.40 -4.49 13.28
C ILE A 45 -9.19 -3.30 14.22
N LYS A 46 -9.01 -3.56 15.53
CA LYS A 46 -8.74 -2.50 16.53
C LYS A 46 -7.47 -1.73 16.21
N LEU A 47 -6.39 -2.42 15.83
CA LEU A 47 -5.13 -1.78 15.47
C LEU A 47 -5.30 -0.85 14.24
N ARG A 48 -6.00 -1.29 13.21
CA ARG A 48 -6.25 -0.45 12.03
C ARG A 48 -7.18 0.73 12.32
N ALA A 49 -8.15 0.55 13.20
CA ALA A 49 -8.99 1.65 13.70
C ALA A 49 -8.15 2.67 14.49
N TYR A 50 -7.22 2.21 15.32
CA TYR A 50 -6.25 3.08 15.99
C TYR A 50 -5.38 3.83 14.99
N ASN A 51 -4.76 3.13 14.04
CA ASN A 51 -3.90 3.72 13.01
C ASN A 51 -4.63 4.80 12.20
N LYS A 52 -5.92 4.61 11.93
CA LYS A 52 -6.76 5.57 11.20
C LYS A 52 -6.89 6.94 11.89
N GLU A 53 -6.79 6.96 13.20
CA GLU A 53 -6.83 8.20 13.99
C GLU A 53 -5.41 8.70 14.33
N ASP A 54 -4.49 7.78 14.63
CA ASP A 54 -3.15 8.07 15.10
C ASP A 54 -2.31 8.90 14.12
N TRP A 55 -2.38 8.62 12.83
CA TRP A 55 -1.64 9.38 11.82
C TRP A 55 -1.97 10.88 11.78
N LYS A 56 -3.11 11.29 12.34
CA LYS A 56 -3.55 12.69 12.38
C LYS A 56 -2.78 13.53 13.40
N ARG A 57 -2.17 12.88 14.39
CA ARG A 57 -1.39 13.55 15.44
C ARG A 57 -0.19 14.29 14.83
N PRO A 58 0.19 15.45 15.38
CA PRO A 58 1.38 16.19 14.94
C PRO A 58 2.66 15.35 15.02
N GLU A 59 2.81 14.57 16.09
CA GLU A 59 4.01 13.80 16.44
C GLU A 59 4.19 12.54 15.58
N PHE A 60 3.20 12.13 14.79
CA PHE A 60 3.20 10.88 14.02
C PHE A 60 4.49 10.65 13.22
N VAL A 61 4.99 11.68 12.52
CA VAL A 61 6.20 11.55 11.71
C VAL A 61 7.42 11.31 12.58
N ASP A 62 7.61 12.09 13.63
CA ASP A 62 8.77 11.98 14.53
C ASP A 62 8.81 10.63 15.24
N GLU A 63 7.66 10.18 15.75
CA GLU A 63 7.53 8.88 16.38
C GLU A 63 7.80 7.74 15.39
N PHE A 64 7.30 7.87 14.15
CA PHE A 64 7.53 6.86 13.12
C PHE A 64 8.99 6.78 12.71
N VAL A 65 9.67 7.91 12.53
CA VAL A 65 11.11 7.97 12.28
C VAL A 65 11.88 7.31 13.41
N TYR A 66 11.50 7.56 14.67
CA TYR A 66 12.11 6.90 15.83
C TYR A 66 11.88 5.39 15.84
N LEU A 67 10.67 4.92 15.54
CA LEU A 67 10.35 3.48 15.45
C LEU A 67 11.15 2.76 14.35
N LEU A 68 11.44 3.46 13.26
CA LEU A 68 12.16 2.89 12.13
C LEU A 68 13.68 3.01 12.20
N ARG A 69 14.25 3.64 13.24
CA ARG A 69 15.70 3.92 13.35
C ARG A 69 16.61 2.69 13.19
N ASP A 70 16.13 1.50 13.61
CA ASP A 70 16.87 0.23 13.55
C ASP A 70 16.26 -0.76 12.54
N GLN A 71 15.28 -0.33 11.74
CA GLN A 71 14.60 -1.19 10.79
C GLN A 71 15.27 -1.13 9.41
N VAL A 72 15.58 -2.29 8.86
CA VAL A 72 16.16 -2.40 7.50
C VAL A 72 15.07 -2.38 6.44
N PHE A 73 13.91 -2.96 6.72
CA PHE A 73 12.78 -3.07 5.80
C PHE A 73 11.48 -2.69 6.49
N PHE A 74 10.62 -1.95 5.79
CA PHE A 74 9.29 -1.61 6.24
C PHE A 74 8.28 -1.66 5.09
N ARG A 75 7.08 -2.17 5.36
CA ARG A 75 5.97 -2.18 4.40
C ARG A 75 4.87 -1.23 4.81
N TRP A 76 4.51 -0.35 3.91
CA TRP A 76 3.27 0.40 3.99
C TRP A 76 2.13 -0.43 3.40
N PHE A 77 1.05 -0.59 4.15
CA PHE A 77 -0.17 -1.28 3.72
C PHE A 77 -0.02 -2.75 3.29
N SER A 78 -0.05 -3.65 4.25
CA SER A 78 -0.41 -5.05 3.99
C SER A 78 -1.94 -5.18 3.81
N SER A 79 -2.68 -4.20 4.34
CA SER A 79 -4.13 -4.00 4.23
C SER A 79 -4.42 -2.50 4.16
N GLY A 80 -5.44 -2.11 3.43
CA GLY A 80 -5.75 -0.69 3.20
C GLY A 80 -4.90 -0.08 2.07
N ASP A 81 -4.99 1.24 1.90
CA ASP A 81 -4.20 2.03 0.95
C ASP A 81 -4.18 3.50 1.42
N ILE A 82 -3.44 4.36 0.74
CA ILE A 82 -3.32 5.79 1.07
C ILE A 82 -4.65 6.51 0.77
N LYS A 83 -5.53 6.56 1.75
CA LYS A 83 -6.86 7.19 1.61
C LYS A 83 -6.79 8.71 1.55
N TRP A 84 -5.90 9.33 2.31
CA TRP A 84 -5.81 10.79 2.42
C TRP A 84 -4.46 11.31 1.90
N TRP A 85 -4.50 12.34 1.06
CA TRP A 85 -3.29 12.94 0.52
C TRP A 85 -2.38 13.55 1.62
N LYS A 86 -2.97 14.03 2.74
CA LYS A 86 -2.19 14.47 3.91
C LYS A 86 -1.43 13.33 4.58
N LEU A 87 -2.00 12.13 4.60
CA LEU A 87 -1.29 10.93 5.05
C LEU A 87 -0.14 10.59 4.09
N ALA A 88 -0.38 10.71 2.77
CA ALA A 88 0.69 10.52 1.79
C ALA A 88 1.88 11.47 2.03
N GLN A 89 1.63 12.74 2.37
CA GLN A 89 2.70 13.69 2.69
C GLN A 89 3.51 13.25 3.93
N LYS A 90 2.84 12.83 5.00
CA LYS A 90 3.51 12.34 6.22
C LYS A 90 4.33 11.07 5.95
N ILE A 91 3.80 10.16 5.14
CA ILE A 91 4.52 8.94 4.72
C ILE A 91 5.76 9.31 3.89
N LEU A 92 5.65 10.24 2.95
CA LEU A 92 6.80 10.74 2.18
C LEU A 92 7.88 11.30 3.13
N GLU A 93 7.50 12.15 4.07
CA GLU A 93 8.43 12.72 5.05
C GLU A 93 9.13 11.64 5.91
N VAL A 94 8.39 10.61 6.36
CA VAL A 94 9.00 9.46 7.06
C VAL A 94 10.03 8.76 6.16
N MET A 95 9.71 8.51 4.88
CA MET A 95 10.60 7.85 3.93
C MET A 95 11.88 8.67 3.68
N GLU A 96 11.77 9.99 3.54
CA GLU A 96 12.89 10.91 3.36
C GLU A 96 13.81 10.94 4.60
N ARG A 97 13.23 10.89 5.80
CA ARG A 97 13.95 10.95 7.08
C ARG A 97 14.52 9.60 7.54
N THR A 98 14.20 8.51 6.84
CA THR A 98 14.70 7.15 7.14
C THR A 98 15.39 6.52 5.91
N PRO A 99 16.46 7.13 5.35
CA PRO A 99 17.10 6.66 4.13
C PRO A 99 17.79 5.29 4.26
N HIS A 100 18.09 4.85 5.48
CA HIS A 100 18.63 3.52 5.80
C HIS A 100 17.59 2.40 5.69
N CYS A 101 16.30 2.73 5.86
CA CYS A 101 15.21 1.77 5.79
C CYS A 101 14.71 1.62 4.35
N LYS A 102 14.56 0.40 3.88
CA LYS A 102 13.97 0.10 2.56
C LYS A 102 12.46 0.00 2.69
N HIS A 103 11.75 0.96 2.10
CA HIS A 103 10.31 1.03 2.13
C HIS A 103 9.68 0.33 0.93
N TRP A 104 8.63 -0.43 1.18
CA TRP A 104 7.78 -1.01 0.15
C TRP A 104 6.36 -0.49 0.25
N LEU A 105 5.88 0.11 -0.83
CA LEU A 105 4.53 0.70 -0.93
C LEU A 105 3.77 0.07 -2.11
N PRO A 106 2.96 -0.98 -1.88
CA PRO A 106 1.95 -1.40 -2.86
C PRO A 106 0.76 -0.43 -2.80
N THR A 107 0.33 0.09 -3.95
CA THR A 107 -0.78 1.04 -4.00
C THR A 107 -1.60 0.92 -5.29
N ARG A 108 -2.88 1.23 -5.21
CA ARG A 108 -3.83 1.31 -6.34
C ARG A 108 -4.24 2.76 -6.65
N MET A 109 -3.48 3.71 -6.10
CA MET A 109 -3.82 5.13 -6.20
C MET A 109 -3.34 5.79 -7.50
N LEU A 110 -2.70 5.06 -8.43
CA LEU A 110 -2.29 5.58 -9.73
C LEU A 110 -3.49 5.70 -10.68
N LYS A 111 -4.40 6.63 -10.36
CA LYS A 111 -5.59 6.92 -11.17
C LYS A 111 -5.71 8.44 -11.38
N PRO A 112 -6.10 8.91 -12.60
CA PRO A 112 -6.14 10.35 -12.91
C PRO A 112 -6.98 11.18 -11.94
N ARG A 113 -8.04 10.60 -11.37
CA ARG A 113 -8.91 11.28 -10.39
C ARG A 113 -8.22 11.60 -9.05
N PHE A 114 -7.09 10.97 -8.74
CA PHE A 114 -6.35 11.16 -7.49
C PHE A 114 -5.08 12.01 -7.69
N LYS A 115 -5.16 13.11 -8.43
CA LYS A 115 -4.00 13.94 -8.83
C LYS A 115 -3.03 14.22 -7.69
N LYS A 116 -3.51 14.72 -6.54
CA LYS A 116 -2.66 15.02 -5.38
C LYS A 116 -1.92 13.80 -4.82
N HIS A 117 -2.56 12.63 -4.79
CA HIS A 117 -1.92 11.39 -4.36
C HIS A 117 -0.86 10.96 -5.35
N VAL A 118 -1.17 11.00 -6.66
CA VAL A 118 -0.24 10.62 -7.73
C VAL A 118 1.02 11.47 -7.69
N GLU A 119 0.90 12.78 -7.51
CA GLU A 119 2.03 13.70 -7.38
C GLU A 119 2.96 13.31 -6.22
N ILE A 120 2.39 13.03 -5.03
CA ILE A 120 3.16 12.65 -3.85
C ILE A 120 3.76 11.24 -4.00
N ILE A 121 3.00 10.28 -4.53
CA ILE A 121 3.48 8.91 -4.75
C ILE A 121 4.60 8.87 -5.78
N ASN A 122 4.56 9.71 -6.80
CA ASN A 122 5.66 9.83 -7.76
C ASN A 122 6.94 10.34 -7.07
N LYS A 123 6.86 11.33 -6.18
CA LYS A 123 8.00 11.76 -5.35
C LYS A 123 8.54 10.63 -4.48
N MET A 124 7.66 9.82 -3.87
CA MET A 124 8.10 8.61 -3.13
C MET A 124 8.87 7.64 -4.02
N ALA A 125 8.42 7.45 -5.28
CA ALA A 125 9.05 6.53 -6.21
C ALA A 125 10.44 7.01 -6.71
N GLU A 126 10.75 8.29 -6.57
CA GLU A 126 12.08 8.87 -6.88
C GLU A 126 13.11 8.63 -5.77
N LEU A 127 12.66 8.28 -4.56
CA LEU A 127 13.56 8.03 -3.43
C LEU A 127 14.31 6.69 -3.60
N PRO A 128 15.64 6.64 -3.39
CA PRO A 128 16.46 5.44 -3.62
C PRO A 128 16.20 4.30 -2.62
N ASN A 129 15.55 4.61 -1.51
CA ASN A 129 15.18 3.66 -0.46
C ASN A 129 13.71 3.22 -0.56
N VAL A 130 12.96 3.61 -1.59
CA VAL A 130 11.54 3.33 -1.73
C VAL A 130 11.24 2.49 -2.97
N SER A 131 10.47 1.44 -2.81
CA SER A 131 9.90 0.64 -3.90
C SER A 131 8.39 0.82 -3.93
N VAL A 132 7.90 1.65 -4.84
CA VAL A 132 6.46 1.78 -5.11
C VAL A 132 6.05 0.70 -6.10
N ARG A 133 4.98 -0.05 -5.78
CA ARG A 133 4.37 -1.07 -6.64
C ARG A 133 2.93 -0.68 -6.95
N PHE A 134 2.68 -0.34 -8.21
CA PHE A 134 1.32 -0.03 -8.67
C PHE A 134 0.54 -1.32 -8.89
N SER A 135 -0.55 -1.49 -8.13
CA SER A 135 -1.42 -2.66 -8.22
C SER A 135 -2.46 -2.49 -9.33
N SER A 136 -2.54 -3.46 -10.23
CA SER A 136 -3.55 -3.49 -11.29
C SER A 136 -4.95 -3.70 -10.72
N ASP A 137 -5.95 -3.18 -11.43
CA ASP A 137 -7.37 -3.41 -11.14
C ASP A 137 -7.88 -4.75 -11.67
N SER A 138 -7.16 -5.38 -12.61
CA SER A 138 -7.55 -6.60 -13.29
C SER A 138 -7.10 -7.88 -12.59
N ILE A 139 -7.64 -9.00 -13.02
CA ILE A 139 -7.27 -10.37 -12.58
C ILE A 139 -6.76 -11.25 -13.73
N ASP A 140 -6.51 -10.65 -14.89
CA ASP A 140 -6.09 -11.34 -16.12
C ASP A 140 -4.61 -11.17 -16.44
N GLY A 141 -3.85 -10.60 -15.50
CA GLY A 141 -2.44 -10.31 -15.68
C GLY A 141 -2.15 -8.97 -16.34
N THR A 142 -3.15 -8.18 -16.70
CA THR A 142 -2.94 -6.82 -17.23
C THR A 142 -2.45 -5.89 -16.13
N TYR A 143 -1.44 -5.07 -16.44
CA TYR A 143 -0.94 -4.01 -15.55
C TYR A 143 -0.67 -2.74 -16.35
N THR A 144 -0.78 -1.61 -15.67
CA THR A 144 -0.81 -0.29 -16.32
C THR A 144 0.53 0.43 -16.31
N LYS A 145 1.54 -0.11 -15.63
CA LYS A 145 2.84 0.56 -15.48
C LYS A 145 3.96 -0.48 -15.31
N GLU A 146 5.12 -0.16 -15.87
CA GLU A 146 6.37 -0.87 -15.59
C GLU A 146 6.59 -0.99 -14.07
N HIS A 147 7.07 -2.13 -13.60
CA HIS A 147 7.18 -2.46 -12.19
C HIS A 147 5.84 -2.54 -11.41
N GLY A 148 4.73 -2.64 -12.11
CA GLY A 148 3.43 -2.92 -11.50
C GLY A 148 3.32 -4.32 -10.94
N SER A 149 2.25 -4.56 -10.16
CA SER A 149 1.81 -5.90 -9.74
C SER A 149 0.40 -6.17 -10.23
N THR A 150 0.13 -7.41 -10.58
CA THR A 150 -1.17 -7.85 -11.06
C THR A 150 -1.51 -9.23 -10.50
N ILE A 151 -2.76 -9.62 -10.58
CA ILE A 151 -3.22 -10.97 -10.31
C ILE A 151 -3.24 -11.70 -11.65
N ILE A 152 -2.75 -12.93 -11.66
CA ILE A 152 -2.76 -13.82 -12.84
C ILE A 152 -3.51 -15.10 -12.50
N PRO A 153 -4.11 -15.78 -13.50
CA PRO A 153 -4.63 -17.13 -13.32
C PRO A 153 -3.55 -18.09 -12.80
N TYR A 154 -3.96 -19.10 -12.03
CA TYR A 154 -3.03 -20.03 -11.38
C TYR A 154 -2.13 -20.80 -12.35
N ASP A 155 -2.63 -21.06 -13.54
CA ASP A 155 -1.97 -21.79 -14.63
C ASP A 155 -1.24 -20.88 -15.64
N ASP A 156 -1.17 -19.59 -15.38
CA ASP A 156 -0.49 -18.63 -16.25
C ASP A 156 1.04 -18.75 -16.10
N ASN A 157 1.69 -19.21 -17.17
CA ASN A 157 3.16 -19.41 -17.25
C ASN A 157 3.84 -18.42 -18.19
N ARG A 158 3.29 -17.23 -18.39
CA ARG A 158 3.88 -16.23 -19.30
C ARG A 158 5.31 -15.85 -18.91
N PRO A 159 6.23 -15.72 -19.90
CA PRO A 159 7.63 -15.40 -19.63
C PRO A 159 7.78 -14.01 -18.97
N GLY A 160 8.78 -13.87 -18.09
CA GLY A 160 9.14 -12.60 -17.47
C GLY A 160 8.31 -12.21 -16.24
N VAL A 161 7.26 -12.94 -15.91
CA VAL A 161 6.45 -12.71 -14.71
C VAL A 161 7.11 -13.36 -13.49
N LYS A 162 7.41 -12.58 -12.45
CA LYS A 162 7.81 -13.10 -11.15
C LYS A 162 6.58 -13.36 -10.30
N ILE A 163 6.28 -14.63 -10.08
CA ILE A 163 5.16 -15.05 -9.24
C ILE A 163 5.55 -14.91 -7.77
N CYS A 164 4.78 -14.11 -7.01
CA CYS A 164 4.87 -14.09 -5.56
C CYS A 164 4.11 -15.30 -5.01
N ARG A 165 4.84 -16.28 -4.51
CA ARG A 165 4.27 -17.40 -3.76
C ARG A 165 4.10 -16.98 -2.30
N ALA A 166 2.99 -16.30 -2.02
CA ALA A 166 2.61 -15.92 -0.66
C ALA A 166 2.04 -17.10 0.12
#